data_28ad4195072450b426a9082aa8105681
#
_entry.id   28ad4195072450b426a9082aa8105681
#
_cell.length_a   1.000
_cell.length_b   1.000
_cell.length_c   1.000
_cell.angle_alpha   90.00
_cell.angle_beta   90.00
_cell.angle_gamma   90.00
#
_symmetry.space_group_name_H-M   'P 1'
#
loop_
_entity.id
_entity.type
_entity.pdbx_description
1 polymer ?
#
loop_
_entity_poly.entity_id
_entity_poly.type
_entity_poly.pdbx_seq_one_letter_code
_entity_poly.pdbx_strand_id
1 'polypeptide(L)'
;IKILGGDPHLNSFEEAESTEFKPGTDVEIKIGYDQSNTTVFKGIVEKNGLSIREGFYKSKSKRLLVIDCVDKAIEMTKTYTSEIYEKKKDSEIITALIAKAGLSKTVSATTLKHPFLPKYNTNDWDFILQRASINGLIVVNSDNSIIVKKPVGAGSSTLTINHGDGLVDFE
;
A
#
# COMPACT_ATOMS: atom_id res chain seq x y z
N ILE A 1 5.02 -6.57 9.91
CA ILE A 1 6.35 -7.13 10.21
C ILE A 1 6.41 -7.38 11.71
N LYS A 2 7.06 -8.47 12.14
CA LYS A 2 7.29 -8.77 13.55
C LYS A 2 8.76 -9.05 13.76
N ILE A 3 9.39 -8.27 14.63
CA ILE A 3 10.82 -8.40 14.95
C ILE A 3 10.93 -8.88 16.40
N LEU A 4 11.69 -9.97 16.61
CA LEU A 4 12.00 -10.46 17.94
C LEU A 4 13.23 -9.71 18.44
N GLY A 5 13.14 -9.06 19.60
CA GLY A 5 14.25 -8.29 20.16
C GLY A 5 14.04 -7.93 21.62
N GLY A 6 14.83 -6.99 22.10
CA GLY A 6 14.84 -6.48 23.46
C GLY A 6 15.57 -7.35 24.46
N ASP A 7 16.38 -6.72 25.32
CA ASP A 7 17.07 -7.37 26.43
C ASP A 7 16.26 -7.20 27.73
N PRO A 8 15.78 -8.33 28.32
CA PRO A 8 15.05 -8.28 29.59
C PRO A 8 15.87 -7.73 30.76
N HIS A 9 17.19 -7.89 30.71
CA HIS A 9 18.09 -7.48 31.81
C HIS A 9 18.41 -5.98 31.77
N LEU A 10 18.43 -5.40 30.56
CA LEU A 10 18.71 -3.99 30.35
C LEU A 10 17.46 -3.12 30.30
N ASN A 11 16.26 -3.72 30.31
CA ASN A 11 15.00 -3.01 30.09
C ASN A 11 14.99 -2.16 28.81
N SER A 12 15.79 -2.53 27.81
CA SER A 12 15.93 -1.82 26.55
C SER A 12 15.30 -2.61 25.40
N PHE A 13 14.84 -1.87 24.40
CA PHE A 13 14.38 -2.41 23.14
C PHE A 13 14.94 -1.51 22.03
N GLU A 14 16.21 -1.73 21.67
CA GLU A 14 16.94 -0.85 20.73
C GLU A 14 16.24 -0.72 19.39
N GLU A 15 15.62 -1.80 18.89
CA GLU A 15 14.88 -1.79 17.63
C GLU A 15 13.63 -0.86 17.69
N ALA A 16 12.98 -0.77 18.86
CA ALA A 16 11.82 0.11 19.03
C ALA A 16 12.21 1.59 19.16
N GLU A 17 13.41 1.87 19.65
CA GLU A 17 13.96 3.21 19.78
C GLU A 17 14.62 3.70 18.49
N SER A 18 14.86 2.79 17.55
CA SER A 18 15.45 3.08 16.24
C SER A 18 14.58 4.06 15.45
N THR A 19 15.22 4.92 14.70
CA THR A 19 14.54 5.83 13.76
C THR A 19 14.05 5.11 12.50
N GLU A 20 14.52 3.89 12.24
CA GLU A 20 14.23 3.11 11.04
C GLU A 20 12.76 2.68 10.95
N PHE A 21 12.12 2.45 12.12
CA PHE A 21 10.72 2.00 12.17
C PHE A 21 9.75 3.08 12.60
N LYS A 22 10.11 4.35 12.42
CA LYS A 22 9.17 5.45 12.69
C LYS A 22 8.06 5.51 11.64
N PRO A 23 6.82 5.87 12.04
CA PRO A 23 5.74 6.12 11.08
C PRO A 23 6.17 7.11 9.97
N GLY A 24 5.87 6.76 8.73
CA GLY A 24 6.26 7.49 7.53
C GLY A 24 7.58 7.05 6.88
N THR A 25 8.38 6.16 7.52
CA THR A 25 9.60 5.63 6.90
C THR A 25 9.27 4.69 5.77
N ASP A 26 9.96 4.82 4.62
CA ASP A 26 9.80 3.92 3.47
C ASP A 26 10.30 2.50 3.83
N VAL A 27 9.53 1.49 3.41
CA VAL A 27 9.82 0.06 3.63
C VAL A 27 9.79 -0.68 2.30
N GLU A 28 10.82 -1.48 2.06
CA GLU A 28 10.84 -2.46 0.98
C GLU A 28 11.09 -3.85 1.55
N ILE A 29 10.18 -4.80 1.24
CA ILE A 29 10.31 -6.20 1.65
C ILE A 29 10.70 -7.02 0.43
N LYS A 30 11.82 -7.75 0.57
CA LYS A 30 12.32 -8.65 -0.45
C LYS A 30 12.36 -10.07 0.08
N ILE A 31 11.92 -11.02 -0.73
CA ILE A 31 11.95 -12.45 -0.41
C ILE A 31 12.64 -13.19 -1.55
N GLY A 32 13.43 -14.19 -1.22
CA GLY A 32 14.13 -15.01 -2.21
C GLY A 32 14.98 -16.10 -1.60
N TYR A 33 15.59 -16.91 -2.47
CA TYR A 33 16.54 -17.97 -2.14
C TYR A 33 17.88 -17.67 -2.81
N ASP A 34 18.97 -18.17 -2.25
CA ASP A 34 20.32 -18.11 -2.82
C ASP A 34 20.74 -16.70 -3.29
N GLN A 35 20.45 -15.69 -2.49
CA GLN A 35 20.73 -14.26 -2.76
C GLN A 35 19.95 -13.66 -3.95
N SER A 36 19.03 -14.41 -4.56
CA SER A 36 18.13 -13.90 -5.58
C SER A 36 16.83 -13.41 -4.93
N ASN A 37 16.82 -12.16 -4.51
CA ASN A 37 15.69 -11.55 -3.82
C ASN A 37 14.76 -10.80 -4.77
N THR A 38 13.47 -11.08 -4.67
CA THR A 38 12.42 -10.34 -5.39
C THR A 38 11.65 -9.46 -4.41
N THR A 39 11.39 -8.23 -4.80
CA THR A 39 10.56 -7.31 -4.02
C THR A 39 9.12 -7.83 -4.03
N VAL A 40 8.55 -7.99 -2.84
CA VAL A 40 7.16 -8.44 -2.66
C VAL A 40 6.26 -7.37 -2.06
N PHE A 41 6.84 -6.30 -1.54
CA PHE A 41 6.09 -5.17 -0.99
C PHE A 41 6.95 -3.92 -0.95
N LYS A 42 6.35 -2.78 -1.33
CA LYS A 42 6.86 -1.42 -1.09
C LYS A 42 5.78 -0.58 -0.45
N GLY A 43 6.15 0.17 0.57
CA GLY A 43 5.20 1.02 1.28
C GLY A 43 5.89 1.85 2.35
N ILE A 44 5.12 2.26 3.33
CA ILE A 44 5.59 3.02 4.48
C ILE A 44 5.18 2.34 5.78
N VAL A 45 5.91 2.62 6.85
CA VAL A 45 5.49 2.29 8.22
C VAL A 45 4.28 3.16 8.56
N GLU A 46 3.14 2.53 8.88
CA GLU A 46 1.96 3.23 9.37
C GLU A 46 2.05 3.43 10.87
N LYS A 47 2.34 2.35 11.59
CA LYS A 47 2.53 2.37 13.04
C LYS A 47 3.49 1.28 13.48
N ASN A 48 4.10 1.51 14.63
CA ASN A 48 4.87 0.51 15.36
C ASN A 48 4.30 0.32 16.77
N GLY A 49 4.48 -0.84 17.33
CA GLY A 49 4.02 -1.16 18.66
C GLY A 49 4.79 -2.29 19.29
N LEU A 50 4.98 -2.24 20.61
CA LEU A 50 5.64 -3.29 21.38
C LEU A 50 4.59 -4.29 21.87
N SER A 51 4.76 -5.56 21.52
CA SER A 51 3.96 -6.68 22.05
C SER A 51 4.82 -7.54 22.94
N ILE A 52 4.46 -7.59 24.23
CA ILE A 52 5.13 -8.43 25.22
C ILE A 52 4.18 -9.59 25.54
N ARG A 53 4.63 -10.83 25.33
CA ARG A 53 3.90 -12.02 25.76
C ARG A 53 4.73 -12.75 26.79
N GLU A 54 4.19 -12.89 27.97
CA GLU A 54 4.76 -13.75 29.00
C GLU A 54 4.49 -15.22 28.65
N GLY A 55 5.55 -16.04 28.70
CA GLY A 55 5.40 -17.47 28.51
C GLY A 55 4.91 -18.14 29.80
N PHE A 56 3.78 -18.83 29.73
CA PHE A 56 3.36 -19.71 30.80
C PHE A 56 4.20 -21.00 30.76
N TYR A 57 4.75 -21.40 31.92
CA TYR A 57 5.46 -22.68 32.14
C TYR A 57 6.66 -22.95 31.19
N LYS A 58 7.87 -22.55 31.60
CA LYS A 58 9.18 -22.79 30.93
C LYS A 58 9.33 -22.18 29.52
N SER A 59 8.38 -21.44 29.03
CA SER A 59 8.51 -20.68 27.78
C SER A 59 9.10 -19.32 28.08
N LYS A 60 10.20 -18.97 27.38
CA LYS A 60 10.83 -17.64 27.52
C LYS A 60 9.83 -16.56 27.10
N SER A 61 9.79 -15.46 27.87
CA SER A 61 9.03 -14.28 27.47
C SER A 61 9.46 -13.82 26.09
N LYS A 62 8.49 -13.61 25.18
CA LYS A 62 8.75 -13.11 23.85
C LYS A 62 8.41 -11.62 23.79
N ARG A 63 9.37 -10.81 23.43
CA ARG A 63 9.18 -9.39 23.14
C ARG A 63 9.23 -9.22 21.63
N LEU A 64 8.20 -8.62 21.09
CA LEU A 64 8.04 -8.45 19.65
C LEU A 64 7.78 -6.97 19.37
N LEU A 65 8.59 -6.38 18.50
CA LEU A 65 8.25 -5.16 17.82
C LEU A 65 7.32 -5.53 16.66
N VAL A 66 6.10 -5.00 16.67
CA VAL A 66 5.12 -5.18 15.61
C VAL A 66 5.08 -3.90 14.79
N ILE A 67 5.36 -4.02 13.50
CA ILE A 67 5.39 -2.89 12.57
C ILE A 67 4.31 -3.14 11.54
N ASP A 68 3.30 -2.28 11.50
CA ASP A 68 2.28 -2.29 10.48
C ASP A 68 2.72 -1.39 9.34
N CYS A 69 2.78 -1.96 8.15
CA CYS A 69 3.18 -1.28 6.93
C CYS A 69 2.00 -1.23 5.97
N VAL A 70 1.87 -0.11 5.29
CA VAL A 70 0.81 0.12 4.29
C VAL A 70 1.43 0.71 3.02
N ASP A 71 0.71 0.59 1.91
CA ASP A 71 1.13 1.24 0.68
C ASP A 71 1.12 2.77 0.83
N LYS A 72 2.07 3.43 0.17
CA LYS A 72 2.24 4.89 0.25
C LYS A 72 1.01 5.67 -0.26
N ALA A 73 0.14 5.05 -1.04
CA ALA A 73 -1.13 5.65 -1.46
C ALA A 73 -2.03 6.07 -0.28
N ILE A 74 -1.81 5.54 0.93
CA ILE A 74 -2.50 5.97 2.14
C ILE A 74 -2.35 7.48 2.38
N GLU A 75 -1.26 8.10 1.94
CA GLU A 75 -1.05 9.54 2.05
C GLU A 75 -2.14 10.35 1.35
N MET A 76 -2.72 9.81 0.28
CA MET A 76 -3.77 10.46 -0.49
C MET A 76 -5.12 10.47 0.23
N THR A 77 -5.29 9.69 1.30
CA THR A 77 -6.54 9.62 2.09
C THR A 77 -6.56 10.58 3.26
N LYS A 78 -5.40 11.15 3.64
CA LYS A 78 -5.25 11.90 4.91
C LYS A 78 -5.80 13.32 4.87
N THR A 79 -5.79 13.95 3.69
CA THR A 79 -6.13 15.39 3.57
C THR A 79 -7.36 15.58 2.70
N TYR A 80 -8.35 16.29 3.24
CA TYR A 80 -9.54 16.70 2.50
C TYR A 80 -9.34 18.09 1.93
N THR A 81 -9.58 18.25 0.65
CA THR A 81 -9.43 19.53 -0.06
C THR A 81 -10.61 19.83 -0.96
N SER A 82 -10.78 21.10 -1.28
CA SER A 82 -11.72 21.57 -2.29
C SER A 82 -10.94 22.24 -3.41
N GLU A 83 -11.13 21.77 -4.63
CA GLU A 83 -10.44 22.25 -5.83
C GLU A 83 -11.42 22.32 -7.00
N ILE A 84 -11.15 23.18 -7.97
CA ILE A 84 -11.95 23.30 -9.20
C ILE A 84 -11.04 22.96 -10.37
N TYR A 85 -11.50 22.04 -11.21
CA TYR A 85 -10.81 21.68 -12.44
C TYR A 85 -11.58 22.21 -13.62
N GLU A 86 -10.95 23.08 -14.40
CA GLU A 86 -11.53 23.68 -15.60
C GLU A 86 -10.90 23.09 -16.87
N LYS A 87 -11.74 22.77 -17.84
CA LYS A 87 -11.30 22.28 -19.15
C LYS A 87 -10.33 21.10 -19.07
N LYS A 88 -10.57 20.18 -18.13
CA LYS A 88 -9.74 18.98 -17.90
C LYS A 88 -10.51 17.69 -18.17
N LYS A 89 -9.80 16.65 -18.60
CA LYS A 89 -10.30 15.29 -18.68
C LYS A 89 -10.09 14.59 -17.34
N ASP A 90 -10.89 13.58 -17.02
CA ASP A 90 -10.73 12.78 -15.82
C ASP A 90 -9.33 12.15 -15.73
N SER A 91 -8.82 11.62 -16.84
CA SER A 91 -7.47 11.04 -16.88
C SER A 91 -6.36 12.07 -16.56
N GLU A 92 -6.52 13.32 -16.96
CA GLU A 92 -5.56 14.40 -16.66
C GLU A 92 -5.58 14.75 -15.17
N ILE A 93 -6.79 14.81 -14.58
CA ILE A 93 -6.97 15.12 -13.17
C ILE A 93 -6.41 13.99 -12.31
N ILE A 94 -6.77 12.73 -12.61
CA ILE A 94 -6.27 11.54 -11.91
C ILE A 94 -4.74 11.50 -11.97
N THR A 95 -4.16 11.74 -13.15
CA THR A 95 -2.71 11.77 -13.35
C THR A 95 -2.04 12.84 -12.47
N ALA A 96 -2.63 14.02 -12.37
CA ALA A 96 -2.10 15.12 -11.57
C ALA A 96 -2.15 14.81 -10.07
N LEU A 97 -3.26 14.23 -9.58
CA LEU A 97 -3.42 13.87 -8.18
C LEU A 97 -2.43 12.79 -7.74
N ILE A 98 -2.25 11.74 -8.56
CA ILE A 98 -1.26 10.69 -8.28
C ILE A 98 0.16 11.26 -8.28
N ALA A 99 0.47 12.14 -9.24
CA ALA A 99 1.78 12.80 -9.30
C ALA A 99 2.06 13.69 -8.07
N LYS A 100 1.04 14.40 -7.57
CA LYS A 100 1.12 15.22 -6.35
C LYS A 100 1.51 14.38 -5.12
N ALA A 101 1.06 13.14 -5.07
CA ALA A 101 1.43 12.17 -4.01
C ALA A 101 2.83 11.55 -4.19
N GLY A 102 3.56 11.87 -5.26
CA GLY A 102 4.89 11.33 -5.54
C GLY A 102 4.89 9.85 -5.94
N LEU A 103 3.76 9.33 -6.43
CA LEU A 103 3.60 7.93 -6.84
C LEU A 103 3.80 7.75 -8.34
N SER A 104 4.28 6.57 -8.74
CA SER A 104 4.30 6.15 -10.13
C SER A 104 2.88 5.91 -10.63
N LYS A 105 2.63 6.14 -11.91
CA LYS A 105 1.27 6.08 -12.45
C LYS A 105 1.21 5.59 -13.88
N THR A 106 0.13 4.84 -14.16
CA THR A 106 -0.31 4.50 -15.52
C THR A 106 -1.82 4.72 -15.56
N VAL A 107 -2.29 5.68 -16.34
CA VAL A 107 -3.70 6.06 -16.39
C VAL A 107 -4.22 5.97 -17.83
N SER A 108 -5.27 5.17 -18.03
CA SER A 108 -5.97 5.09 -19.31
C SER A 108 -6.61 6.42 -19.67
N ALA A 109 -6.46 6.85 -20.91
CA ALA A 109 -7.02 8.10 -21.38
C ALA A 109 -8.56 8.08 -21.35
N THR A 110 -9.14 9.20 -20.91
CA THR A 110 -10.59 9.46 -20.99
C THR A 110 -10.89 10.48 -22.08
N THR A 111 -12.10 10.44 -22.63
CA THR A 111 -12.47 11.29 -23.79
C THR A 111 -13.14 12.60 -23.37
N LEU A 112 -14.03 12.54 -22.38
CA LEU A 112 -14.83 13.69 -21.95
C LEU A 112 -13.95 14.76 -21.30
N LYS A 113 -14.06 15.96 -21.79
CA LYS A 113 -13.42 17.16 -21.22
C LYS A 113 -14.48 17.98 -20.49
N HIS A 114 -14.33 18.09 -19.18
CA HIS A 114 -15.25 18.83 -18.33
C HIS A 114 -14.98 20.35 -18.47
N PRO A 115 -15.98 21.16 -18.80
CA PRO A 115 -15.83 22.63 -18.75
C PRO A 115 -15.51 23.10 -17.34
N PHE A 116 -16.14 22.47 -16.36
CA PHE A 116 -16.04 22.76 -14.94
C PHE A 116 -16.31 21.49 -14.14
N LEU A 117 -15.40 21.11 -13.23
CA LEU A 117 -15.56 19.94 -12.36
C LEU A 117 -15.09 20.29 -10.94
N PRO A 118 -15.99 20.43 -9.97
CA PRO A 118 -15.62 20.66 -8.59
C PRO A 118 -15.25 19.35 -7.88
N LYS A 119 -14.16 19.37 -7.13
CA LYS A 119 -13.85 18.46 -6.05
C LYS A 119 -14.18 19.21 -4.75
N TYR A 120 -15.10 18.72 -3.96
CA TYR A 120 -15.56 19.40 -2.77
C TYR A 120 -15.35 18.56 -1.52
N ASN A 121 -14.55 19.05 -0.57
CA ASN A 121 -14.28 18.44 0.73
C ASN A 121 -14.07 16.91 0.65
N THR A 122 -13.21 16.49 -0.26
CA THR A 122 -12.92 15.08 -0.55
C THR A 122 -11.41 14.87 -0.56
N ASN A 123 -10.94 13.72 -0.09
CA ASN A 123 -9.53 13.36 -0.22
C ASN A 123 -9.21 12.96 -1.68
N ASP A 124 -7.93 12.97 -2.02
CA ASP A 124 -7.48 12.74 -3.39
C ASP A 124 -7.76 11.29 -3.83
N TRP A 125 -7.65 10.31 -2.93
CA TRP A 125 -7.89 8.91 -3.21
C TRP A 125 -9.36 8.63 -3.57
N ASP A 126 -10.29 9.05 -2.72
CA ASP A 126 -11.72 8.85 -2.97
C ASP A 126 -12.19 9.54 -4.23
N PHE A 127 -11.64 10.74 -4.51
CA PHE A 127 -11.95 11.44 -5.75
C PHE A 127 -11.45 10.68 -6.98
N ILE A 128 -10.25 10.10 -6.94
CA ILE A 128 -9.74 9.24 -8.02
C ILE A 128 -10.65 8.02 -8.23
N LEU A 129 -11.03 7.33 -7.16
CA LEU A 129 -11.92 6.18 -7.24
C LEU A 129 -13.27 6.55 -7.87
N GLN A 130 -13.85 7.67 -7.46
CA GLN A 130 -15.10 8.18 -8.02
C GLN A 130 -14.97 8.48 -9.52
N ARG A 131 -13.91 9.20 -9.93
CA ARG A 131 -13.71 9.53 -11.35
C ARG A 131 -13.39 8.32 -12.19
N ALA A 132 -12.60 7.37 -11.67
CA ALA A 132 -12.32 6.11 -12.35
C ALA A 132 -13.61 5.29 -12.56
N SER A 133 -14.43 5.14 -11.52
CA SER A 133 -15.70 4.40 -11.58
C SER A 133 -16.67 4.97 -12.64
N ILE A 134 -16.83 6.29 -12.71
CA ILE A 134 -17.69 6.95 -13.70
C ILE A 134 -17.23 6.64 -15.14
N ASN A 135 -15.93 6.44 -15.35
CA ASN A 135 -15.37 6.09 -16.66
C ASN A 135 -15.26 4.57 -16.88
N GLY A 136 -15.80 3.74 -15.99
CA GLY A 136 -15.70 2.28 -16.08
C GLY A 136 -14.25 1.77 -15.94
N LEU A 137 -13.41 2.49 -15.22
CA LEU A 137 -12.02 2.14 -14.95
C LEU A 137 -11.89 1.54 -13.55
N ILE A 138 -10.93 0.64 -13.39
CA ILE A 138 -10.49 0.11 -12.10
C ILE A 138 -9.18 0.77 -11.69
N VAL A 139 -9.00 0.92 -10.39
CA VAL A 139 -7.77 1.43 -9.78
C VAL A 139 -7.07 0.27 -9.10
N VAL A 140 -5.83 0.03 -9.50
CA VAL A 140 -4.96 -1.01 -8.92
C VAL A 140 -3.75 -0.32 -8.32
N ASN A 141 -3.48 -0.62 -7.07
CA ASN A 141 -2.36 -0.11 -6.33
C ASN A 141 -1.36 -1.24 -6.06
N SER A 142 -0.11 -1.06 -6.41
CA SER A 142 0.96 -2.04 -6.19
C SER A 142 2.32 -1.34 -6.16
N ASP A 143 3.09 -1.60 -5.12
CA ASP A 143 4.50 -1.18 -5.01
C ASP A 143 4.75 0.31 -5.28
N ASN A 144 3.96 1.17 -4.65
CA ASN A 144 3.99 2.63 -4.84
C ASN A 144 3.66 3.08 -6.28
N SER A 145 2.94 2.26 -7.03
CA SER A 145 2.47 2.56 -8.38
C SER A 145 0.95 2.41 -8.47
N ILE A 146 0.28 3.40 -9.04
CA ILE A 146 -1.17 3.39 -9.25
C ILE A 146 -1.46 3.21 -10.74
N ILE A 147 -2.20 2.15 -11.05
CA ILE A 147 -2.63 1.82 -12.41
C ILE A 147 -4.13 2.02 -12.49
N VAL A 148 -4.57 2.92 -13.36
CA VAL A 148 -5.99 3.17 -13.65
C VAL A 148 -6.28 2.72 -15.07
N LYS A 149 -7.03 1.62 -15.21
CA LYS A 149 -7.25 0.96 -16.51
C LYS A 149 -8.66 0.39 -16.64
N LYS A 150 -9.05 0.08 -17.87
CA LYS A 150 -10.27 -0.70 -18.10
C LYS A 150 -10.10 -2.10 -17.51
N PRO A 151 -11.15 -2.66 -16.89
CA PRO A 151 -11.13 -4.06 -16.50
C PRO A 151 -10.94 -4.92 -17.74
N VAL A 152 -10.04 -5.89 -17.65
CA VAL A 152 -9.90 -6.91 -18.71
C VAL A 152 -10.95 -7.98 -18.40
N GLY A 153 -11.78 -8.31 -19.39
CA GLY A 153 -12.75 -9.41 -19.26
C GLY A 153 -12.03 -10.74 -18.99
N ALA A 154 -12.78 -11.73 -18.54
CA ALA A 154 -12.27 -13.08 -18.30
C ALA A 154 -11.55 -13.59 -19.56
N GLY A 155 -10.23 -13.61 -19.50
CA GLY A 155 -9.38 -14.27 -20.49
C GLY A 155 -9.24 -15.77 -20.19
N SER A 156 -8.45 -16.47 -20.99
CA SER A 156 -8.02 -17.82 -20.64
C SER A 156 -7.33 -17.82 -19.28
N SER A 157 -7.52 -18.87 -18.48
CA SER A 157 -6.81 -19.02 -17.20
C SER A 157 -5.30 -18.89 -17.43
N THR A 158 -4.66 -17.99 -16.69
CA THR A 158 -3.22 -17.74 -16.82
C THR A 158 -2.40 -18.52 -15.80
N LEU A 159 -3.06 -19.11 -14.82
CA LEU A 159 -2.45 -19.88 -13.75
C LEU A 159 -3.29 -21.13 -13.46
N THR A 160 -2.65 -22.29 -13.49
CA THR A 160 -3.22 -23.55 -13.01
C THR A 160 -2.50 -23.92 -11.72
N ILE A 161 -3.27 -24.10 -10.65
CA ILE A 161 -2.75 -24.52 -9.36
C ILE A 161 -3.23 -25.95 -9.11
N ASN A 162 -2.31 -26.90 -8.92
CA ASN A 162 -2.63 -28.28 -8.65
C ASN A 162 -2.39 -28.57 -7.16
N HIS A 163 -3.33 -29.30 -6.54
CA HIS A 163 -3.13 -29.80 -5.18
C HIS A 163 -1.94 -30.78 -5.17
N GLY A 164 -1.01 -30.58 -4.25
CA GLY A 164 0.23 -31.36 -4.14
C GLY A 164 1.40 -30.85 -4.98
N ASP A 165 1.20 -29.79 -5.76
CA ASP A 165 2.25 -29.13 -6.53
C ASP A 165 2.20 -27.61 -6.27
N GLY A 166 2.81 -27.21 -5.18
CA GLY A 166 2.89 -25.80 -4.77
C GLY A 166 1.68 -25.28 -3.96
N LEU A 167 0.53 -25.97 -3.96
CA LEU A 167 -0.61 -25.64 -3.11
C LEU A 167 -0.50 -26.41 -1.79
N VAL A 168 -0.21 -25.69 -0.71
CA VAL A 168 -0.06 -26.27 0.63
C VAL A 168 -1.36 -26.21 1.42
N ASP A 169 -2.15 -25.17 1.23
CA ASP A 169 -3.41 -24.92 1.91
C ASP A 169 -4.37 -24.13 1.03
N PHE A 170 -5.66 -24.43 1.15
CA PHE A 170 -6.72 -23.76 0.42
C PHE A 170 -7.95 -23.66 1.31
N GLU A 171 -8.41 -22.46 1.58
CA GLU A 171 -9.58 -22.12 2.39
C GLU A 171 -10.64 -21.36 1.57
#